data_162d504eb8a096e0a1a95ebec907f130
#
_entry.id   162d504eb8a096e0a1a95ebec907f130
#
_cell.length_a   1.000
_cell.length_b   1.000
_cell.length_c   1.000
_cell.angle_alpha   90.00
_cell.angle_beta   90.00
_cell.angle_gamma   90.00
#
_symmetry.space_group_name_H-M   'P 1'
#
loop_
_entity.id
_entity.type
_entity.pdbx_description
1 polymer ?
#
loop_
_entity_poly.entity_id
_entity_poly.type
_entity_poly.pdbx_seq_one_letter_code
_entity_poly.pdbx_strand_id
1 'polypeptide(L)'
;MKQYPITKENRNVIKELQCMGKEPNNNYYHTYSQSIYVGRVLNQYSIIDTNNHITYSHDKPNIGENLDPVIKELSNINPIWWLNVLDQSTINKYACVNNCITFDIDKEIMRANPSLNVAKIISKYIKNTNHPKVMYFNLLNSLYNEQIFNHTPISINEYNDKQQMFITSPFKLSTLTAVAGSGKTTTIVGRTKQLLADGINENEILLTTFTKNAAKELSERTGIKAHTIDSITLQLLSSIYLSLSIITETQFKILTGIDTNIKNKDNLFVNVMEKMYTIENMIKEYKMITYEVATIMLIKYILYNNITTPFKHIIIDEAQDTSLIQMILMLTIAYKNNASISLIGDEAQSLYEFRNALPQLMHEFKEKSTNYILDTNYRSTDEILSFATKTLQIIPDTDISRINGTNKHNNNVYILTQKTGFDANSISPFISTIQTQINNGESVCILTSNSFEYTTGDKGSMLDVLTKIGDINILTSEKFTSILESIEKPILNNWEEFTSTKNKMPLNIIGKIKNPSDTDIQTINNICSDPANIDKTNFIKAMINYELTALDLLNQTNEQKKTNKSLLNMGTIHAVKGMEFDHTYIFIDETNKYIRNELPQFYKKEYVAFTRARISQHIIIRTNNSNNLLTKV
;
A
#
# COMPACT_ATOMS: atom_id res chain seq x y z
N MET A 1 6.39 -44.29 2.35
CA MET A 1 5.13 -43.55 2.68
C MET A 1 4.03 -44.56 3.00
N LYS A 2 3.35 -44.43 4.13
CA LYS A 2 2.19 -45.28 4.44
C LYS A 2 0.96 -44.75 3.72
N GLN A 3 0.26 -45.58 2.97
CA GLN A 3 -0.98 -45.24 2.30
C GLN A 3 -2.15 -45.53 3.23
N TYR A 4 -3.04 -44.57 3.38
CA TYR A 4 -4.23 -44.70 4.21
C TYR A 4 -5.49 -44.60 3.34
N PRO A 5 -6.51 -45.45 3.58
CA PRO A 5 -7.79 -45.33 2.89
C PRO A 5 -8.57 -44.08 3.32
N ILE A 6 -9.52 -43.66 2.49
CA ILE A 6 -10.42 -42.54 2.83
C ILE A 6 -11.24 -42.92 4.07
N THR A 7 -10.99 -42.24 5.17
CA THR A 7 -11.72 -42.46 6.43
C THR A 7 -12.83 -41.41 6.61
N LYS A 8 -13.70 -41.60 7.62
CA LYS A 8 -14.74 -40.65 7.96
C LYS A 8 -14.16 -39.26 8.33
N GLU A 9 -12.97 -39.23 8.92
CA GLU A 9 -12.31 -38.03 9.41
C GLU A 9 -11.75 -37.15 8.29
N ASN A 10 -11.31 -37.75 7.17
CA ASN A 10 -10.82 -37.01 6.01
C ASN A 10 -11.90 -36.67 4.97
N ARG A 11 -13.16 -37.08 5.20
CA ARG A 11 -14.30 -36.83 4.31
C ARG A 11 -14.64 -35.33 4.16
N ASN A 12 -14.49 -34.57 5.21
CA ASN A 12 -14.79 -33.12 5.17
C ASN A 12 -13.80 -32.39 4.26
N VAL A 13 -12.56 -32.78 4.28
CA VAL A 13 -11.52 -32.25 3.44
C VAL A 13 -11.72 -32.62 1.97
N ILE A 14 -12.12 -33.85 1.72
CA ILE A 14 -12.49 -34.29 0.37
C ILE A 14 -13.68 -33.47 -0.15
N LYS A 15 -14.66 -33.15 0.71
CA LYS A 15 -15.76 -32.26 0.37
C LYS A 15 -15.30 -30.83 0.07
N GLU A 16 -14.37 -30.28 0.86
CA GLU A 16 -13.77 -28.97 0.58
C GLU A 16 -13.03 -28.97 -0.75
N LEU A 17 -12.26 -30.02 -1.04
CA LEU A 17 -11.56 -30.18 -2.30
C LEU A 17 -12.53 -30.32 -3.48
N GLN A 18 -13.65 -31.02 -3.30
CA GLN A 18 -14.73 -31.14 -4.30
C GLN A 18 -15.43 -29.77 -4.50
N CYS A 19 -15.67 -29.00 -3.43
CA CYS A 19 -16.19 -27.63 -3.52
C CYS A 19 -15.25 -26.69 -4.28
N MET A 20 -13.95 -26.97 -4.30
CA MET A 20 -12.96 -26.29 -5.12
C MET A 20 -12.93 -26.77 -6.58
N GLY A 21 -13.84 -27.67 -6.99
CA GLY A 21 -14.04 -28.17 -8.36
C GLY A 21 -13.08 -29.26 -8.76
N LYS A 22 -12.67 -30.13 -7.84
CA LYS A 22 -11.70 -31.20 -8.09
C LYS A 22 -12.09 -32.48 -7.40
N GLU A 23 -12.25 -33.55 -8.20
CA GLU A 23 -12.28 -34.88 -7.68
C GLU A 23 -10.86 -35.46 -7.64
N PRO A 24 -10.41 -35.95 -6.48
CA PRO A 24 -9.15 -36.67 -6.42
C PRO A 24 -9.26 -37.97 -7.23
N ASN A 25 -8.44 -38.11 -8.25
CA ASN A 25 -8.32 -39.38 -8.98
C ASN A 25 -7.40 -40.31 -8.20
N ASN A 26 -7.96 -41.23 -7.55
CA ASN A 26 -7.44 -42.45 -6.94
C ASN A 26 -7.69 -42.55 -5.44
N ASN A 27 -7.94 -43.72 -5.02
CA ASN A 27 -8.51 -44.17 -3.76
C ASN A 27 -7.57 -44.05 -2.54
N TYR A 28 -6.48 -43.32 -2.62
CA TYR A 28 -5.48 -43.27 -1.55
C TYR A 28 -5.05 -41.85 -1.20
N TYR A 29 -5.22 -41.48 0.07
CA TYR A 29 -4.72 -40.28 0.67
C TYR A 29 -3.73 -40.62 1.76
N HIS A 30 -2.72 -39.80 1.90
CA HIS A 30 -1.86 -39.86 3.06
C HIS A 30 -2.26 -38.73 4.01
N THR A 31 -2.74 -39.08 5.19
CA THR A 31 -2.96 -38.10 6.26
C THR A 31 -1.77 -38.11 7.19
N TYR A 32 -1.19 -36.96 7.39
CA TYR A 32 -0.30 -36.71 8.50
C TYR A 32 -1.02 -35.77 9.48
N SER A 33 -1.30 -36.27 10.69
CA SER A 33 -1.99 -35.53 11.76
C SER A 33 -3.11 -34.60 11.26
N GLN A 34 -4.32 -35.06 11.31
CA GLN A 34 -5.61 -34.38 11.12
C GLN A 34 -5.78 -33.38 9.96
N SER A 35 -4.71 -32.89 9.33
CA SER A 35 -4.78 -31.76 8.41
C SER A 35 -3.84 -31.82 7.20
N ILE A 36 -3.07 -32.87 7.00
CA ILE A 36 -2.17 -33.03 5.85
C ILE A 36 -2.68 -34.13 4.92
N TYR A 37 -2.86 -33.81 3.65
CA TYR A 37 -3.26 -34.74 2.60
C TYR A 37 -2.21 -34.82 1.52
N VAL A 38 -1.82 -36.02 1.15
CA VAL A 38 -0.85 -36.31 0.08
C VAL A 38 -1.52 -37.08 -1.02
N GLY A 39 -1.50 -36.53 -2.22
CA GLY A 39 -1.99 -37.21 -3.37
C GLY A 39 -1.01 -37.08 -4.55
N ARG A 40 -1.03 -38.06 -5.47
CA ARG A 40 -0.26 -38.08 -6.71
C ARG A 40 -1.18 -38.22 -7.90
N VAL A 41 -1.04 -37.31 -8.88
CA VAL A 41 -1.68 -37.45 -10.19
C VAL A 41 -0.67 -37.12 -11.28
N LEU A 42 -0.59 -37.96 -12.30
CA LEU A 42 0.23 -37.73 -13.49
C LEU A 42 1.69 -37.36 -13.17
N ASN A 43 2.31 -38.04 -12.19
CA ASN A 43 3.68 -37.79 -11.75
C ASN A 43 3.93 -36.40 -11.08
N GLN A 44 2.89 -35.69 -10.72
CA GLN A 44 2.98 -34.40 -10.01
C GLN A 44 2.62 -34.54 -8.53
N TYR A 45 3.31 -33.83 -7.67
CA TYR A 45 3.02 -33.77 -6.24
C TYR A 45 2.59 -32.36 -5.88
N SER A 46 1.55 -32.25 -5.06
CA SER A 46 1.05 -30.96 -4.58
C SER A 46 0.87 -30.98 -3.08
N ILE A 47 1.28 -29.91 -2.43
CA ILE A 47 1.09 -29.68 -1.01
C ILE A 47 0.09 -28.55 -0.85
N ILE A 48 -0.94 -28.76 -0.05
CA ILE A 48 -1.92 -27.73 0.30
C ILE A 48 -1.97 -27.58 1.82
N ASP A 49 -1.70 -26.39 2.32
CA ASP A 49 -2.01 -26.01 3.70
C ASP A 49 -3.49 -25.62 3.79
N THR A 50 -4.22 -26.24 4.68
CA THR A 50 -5.65 -26.00 4.87
C THR A 50 -5.99 -24.59 5.34
N ASN A 51 -5.13 -23.99 6.15
CA ASN A 51 -5.33 -22.66 6.67
C ASN A 51 -4.86 -21.58 5.68
N ASN A 52 -3.79 -21.89 4.94
CA ASN A 52 -3.10 -20.95 4.07
C ASN A 52 -3.15 -21.33 2.60
N HIS A 53 -3.84 -22.43 2.24
CA HIS A 53 -4.00 -22.92 0.86
C HIS A 53 -2.66 -23.06 0.12
N ILE A 54 -1.62 -23.53 0.80
CA ILE A 54 -0.30 -23.74 0.19
C ILE A 54 -0.36 -24.95 -0.71
N THR A 55 -0.08 -24.77 -1.99
CA THR A 55 0.04 -25.87 -2.95
C THR A 55 1.46 -25.89 -3.50
N TYR A 56 2.08 -27.05 -3.42
CA TYR A 56 3.38 -27.33 -4.01
C TYR A 56 3.25 -28.46 -5.03
N SER A 57 3.74 -28.26 -6.25
CA SER A 57 3.62 -29.22 -7.34
C SER A 57 4.94 -29.47 -8.05
N HIS A 58 5.20 -30.72 -8.47
CA HIS A 58 6.42 -31.18 -9.10
C HIS A 58 6.21 -32.32 -10.06
N ASP A 59 6.97 -32.31 -11.16
CA ASP A 59 6.90 -33.29 -12.25
C ASP A 59 7.78 -34.53 -12.07
N LYS A 60 8.73 -34.56 -11.14
CA LYS A 60 9.70 -35.65 -10.95
C LYS A 60 9.69 -36.27 -9.55
N PRO A 61 9.85 -37.59 -9.45
CA PRO A 61 9.81 -38.32 -8.19
C PRO A 61 10.99 -38.02 -7.22
N ASN A 62 12.05 -37.37 -7.66
CA ASN A 62 13.29 -37.13 -6.86
C ASN A 62 13.30 -35.86 -6.03
N ILE A 63 12.19 -35.16 -5.92
CA ILE A 63 12.10 -33.94 -5.12
C ILE A 63 12.00 -34.18 -3.62
N GLY A 64 11.57 -35.36 -3.21
CA GLY A 64 11.46 -35.70 -1.79
C GLY A 64 12.71 -35.32 -0.99
N GLU A 65 13.89 -35.51 -1.55
CA GLU A 65 15.14 -35.25 -0.86
C GLU A 65 15.39 -33.75 -0.56
N ASN A 66 15.03 -32.86 -1.48
CA ASN A 66 15.27 -31.43 -1.29
C ASN A 66 14.14 -30.71 -0.52
N LEU A 67 12.96 -31.32 -0.48
CA LEU A 67 11.77 -30.70 0.12
C LEU A 67 11.39 -31.27 1.48
N ASP A 68 11.82 -32.47 1.80
CA ASP A 68 11.53 -33.07 3.11
C ASP A 68 11.85 -32.12 4.28
N PRO A 69 12.96 -31.34 4.26
CA PRO A 69 13.23 -30.35 5.30
C PRO A 69 12.20 -29.20 5.31
N VAL A 70 11.79 -28.70 4.12
CA VAL A 70 10.80 -27.62 3.99
C VAL A 70 9.45 -28.07 4.51
N ILE A 71 9.01 -29.26 4.08
CA ILE A 71 7.74 -29.85 4.52
C ILE A 71 7.75 -30.10 6.02
N LYS A 72 8.84 -30.62 6.55
CA LYS A 72 8.97 -30.87 7.99
C LYS A 72 8.90 -29.59 8.81
N GLU A 73 9.55 -28.53 8.36
CA GLU A 73 9.54 -27.22 9.05
C GLU A 73 8.15 -26.56 8.94
N LEU A 74 7.50 -26.62 7.78
CA LEU A 74 6.15 -26.11 7.58
C LEU A 74 5.12 -26.88 8.42
N SER A 75 5.26 -28.22 8.53
CA SER A 75 4.37 -29.07 9.33
C SER A 75 4.40 -28.74 10.82
N ASN A 76 5.50 -28.19 11.31
CA ASN A 76 5.61 -27.76 12.71
C ASN A 76 4.85 -26.45 13.00
N ILE A 77 4.54 -25.66 11.96
CA ILE A 77 3.86 -24.37 12.10
C ILE A 77 2.37 -24.51 11.80
N ASN A 78 2.03 -25.19 10.69
CA ASN A 78 0.67 -25.40 10.24
C ASN A 78 0.52 -26.77 9.61
N PRO A 79 -0.66 -27.40 9.76
CA PRO A 79 -0.97 -28.64 9.08
C PRO A 79 -0.92 -28.47 7.56
N ILE A 80 -0.19 -29.34 6.88
CA ILE A 80 0.02 -29.30 5.42
C ILE A 80 -0.69 -30.45 4.76
N TRP A 81 -1.39 -30.19 3.66
CA TRP A 81 -2.05 -31.17 2.85
C TRP A 81 -1.26 -31.49 1.59
N TRP A 82 -1.18 -32.76 1.27
CA TRP A 82 -0.67 -33.24 0.00
C TRP A 82 -1.85 -33.62 -0.89
N LEU A 83 -1.93 -33.03 -2.06
CA LEU A 83 -3.00 -33.28 -2.99
C LEU A 83 -2.48 -33.77 -4.34
N ASN A 84 -3.25 -34.64 -4.94
CA ASN A 84 -3.11 -35.01 -6.34
C ASN A 84 -3.77 -33.94 -7.21
N VAL A 85 -3.03 -33.35 -8.13
CA VAL A 85 -3.54 -32.32 -9.04
C VAL A 85 -3.55 -32.86 -10.46
N LEU A 86 -4.69 -32.71 -11.13
CA LEU A 86 -4.97 -33.39 -12.43
C LEU A 86 -4.28 -32.70 -13.61
N ASP A 87 -4.01 -31.43 -13.54
CA ASP A 87 -3.43 -30.63 -14.64
C ASP A 87 -2.87 -29.29 -14.19
N GLN A 88 -2.08 -28.65 -15.06
CA GLN A 88 -1.44 -27.36 -14.81
C GLN A 88 -2.46 -26.23 -14.66
N SER A 89 -3.62 -26.29 -15.32
CA SER A 89 -4.66 -25.28 -15.20
C SER A 89 -5.23 -25.24 -13.78
N THR A 90 -5.29 -26.40 -13.15
CA THR A 90 -5.70 -26.59 -11.76
C THR A 90 -4.69 -26.02 -10.79
N ILE A 91 -3.42 -26.33 -10.98
CA ILE A 91 -2.33 -25.75 -10.20
C ILE A 91 -2.39 -24.23 -10.28
N ASN A 92 -2.57 -23.68 -11.48
CA ASN A 92 -2.71 -22.24 -11.70
C ASN A 92 -3.94 -21.64 -10.99
N LYS A 93 -5.06 -22.36 -10.98
CA LYS A 93 -6.28 -21.93 -10.30
C LYS A 93 -6.09 -21.86 -8.78
N TYR A 94 -5.40 -22.83 -8.19
CA TYR A 94 -5.10 -22.83 -6.75
C TYR A 94 -4.07 -21.77 -6.39
N ALA A 95 -3.08 -21.52 -7.21
CA ALA A 95 -2.12 -20.45 -7.00
C ALA A 95 -2.77 -19.06 -6.92
N CYS A 96 -3.98 -18.90 -7.49
CA CYS A 96 -4.77 -17.67 -7.41
C CYS A 96 -5.65 -17.57 -6.15
N VAL A 97 -5.77 -18.62 -5.34
CA VAL A 97 -6.52 -18.62 -4.08
C VAL A 97 -5.62 -18.10 -2.96
N ASN A 98 -6.19 -17.35 -2.01
CA ASN A 98 -5.45 -16.80 -0.89
C ASN A 98 -4.62 -17.88 -0.17
N ASN A 99 -3.36 -17.57 0.07
CA ASN A 99 -2.39 -18.44 0.76
C ASN A 99 -2.10 -19.78 0.09
N CYS A 100 -2.25 -19.88 -1.23
CA CYS A 100 -1.87 -21.06 -1.99
C CYS A 100 -0.48 -20.90 -2.61
N ILE A 101 0.38 -21.91 -2.49
CA ILE A 101 1.69 -21.98 -3.16
C ILE A 101 1.66 -23.09 -4.20
N THR A 102 2.03 -22.76 -5.43
CA THR A 102 2.30 -23.74 -6.48
C THR A 102 3.68 -23.49 -7.05
N PHE A 103 4.54 -24.49 -7.00
CA PHE A 103 5.90 -24.42 -7.50
C PHE A 103 6.10 -25.40 -8.67
N ASP A 104 6.47 -24.86 -9.83
CA ASP A 104 6.88 -25.62 -11.00
C ASP A 104 8.40 -25.60 -11.05
N ILE A 105 9.03 -26.73 -10.72
CA ILE A 105 10.48 -26.83 -10.61
C ILE A 105 11.17 -26.80 -11.97
N ASP A 106 10.56 -27.41 -12.98
CA ASP A 106 11.17 -27.46 -14.30
C ASP A 106 11.29 -26.06 -14.93
N LYS A 107 10.40 -25.14 -14.52
CA LYS A 107 10.41 -23.74 -14.97
C LYS A 107 10.93 -22.77 -13.93
N GLU A 108 11.29 -23.23 -12.74
CA GLU A 108 11.64 -22.39 -11.60
C GLU A 108 10.57 -21.32 -11.25
N ILE A 109 9.32 -21.63 -11.60
CA ILE A 109 8.19 -20.72 -11.40
C ILE A 109 7.44 -21.09 -10.14
N MET A 110 7.39 -20.17 -9.20
CA MET A 110 6.53 -20.27 -8.03
C MET A 110 5.30 -19.37 -8.24
N ARG A 111 4.13 -20.00 -8.30
CA ARG A 111 2.84 -19.30 -8.26
C ARG A 111 2.21 -19.57 -6.93
N ALA A 112 2.05 -18.53 -6.14
CA ALA A 112 1.71 -18.73 -4.75
C ALA A 112 1.07 -17.51 -4.12
N ASN A 113 0.38 -17.75 -3.02
CA ASN A 113 -0.01 -16.72 -2.09
C ASN A 113 0.33 -17.17 -0.65
N PRO A 114 1.62 -17.42 -0.33
CA PRO A 114 2.01 -17.84 1.00
C PRO A 114 1.85 -16.68 1.99
N SER A 115 1.61 -17.03 3.25
CA SER A 115 1.87 -16.08 4.33
C SER A 115 3.35 -15.70 4.37
N LEU A 116 3.69 -14.57 5.00
CA LEU A 116 5.10 -14.17 5.14
C LEU A 116 5.92 -15.23 5.88
N ASN A 117 5.37 -15.85 6.94
CA ASN A 117 6.05 -16.91 7.69
C ASN A 117 6.43 -18.11 6.81
N VAL A 118 5.51 -18.54 5.95
CA VAL A 118 5.76 -19.64 5.01
C VAL A 118 6.82 -19.26 3.97
N ALA A 119 6.74 -18.05 3.41
CA ALA A 119 7.73 -17.54 2.47
C ALA A 119 9.14 -17.43 3.10
N LYS A 120 9.20 -17.02 4.38
CA LYS A 120 10.45 -16.98 5.19
C LYS A 120 11.10 -18.35 5.31
N ILE A 121 10.30 -19.41 5.54
CA ILE A 121 10.79 -20.77 5.58
C ILE A 121 11.30 -21.22 4.20
N ILE A 122 10.49 -21.03 3.17
CA ILE A 122 10.83 -21.42 1.80
C ILE A 122 12.13 -20.74 1.33
N SER A 123 12.36 -19.48 1.70
CA SER A 123 13.56 -18.74 1.33
C SER A 123 14.88 -19.35 1.85
N LYS A 124 14.84 -20.20 2.88
CA LYS A 124 16.02 -20.93 3.37
C LYS A 124 16.51 -21.94 2.33
N TYR A 125 15.62 -22.50 1.54
CA TYR A 125 15.86 -23.61 0.62
C TYR A 125 15.88 -23.19 -0.84
N ILE A 126 15.03 -22.22 -1.23
CA ILE A 126 14.89 -21.76 -2.61
C ILE A 126 15.49 -20.37 -2.76
N LYS A 127 16.62 -20.26 -3.47
CA LYS A 127 17.33 -18.99 -3.67
C LYS A 127 16.95 -18.29 -4.95
N ASN A 128 16.80 -19.02 -6.04
CA ASN A 128 16.40 -18.46 -7.33
C ASN A 128 14.90 -18.63 -7.52
N THR A 129 14.16 -17.56 -7.39
CA THR A 129 12.72 -17.53 -7.55
C THR A 129 12.24 -16.17 -8.01
N ASN A 130 11.16 -16.17 -8.79
CA ASN A 130 10.43 -14.96 -9.15
C ASN A 130 9.26 -14.65 -8.20
N HIS A 131 9.12 -15.41 -7.09
CA HIS A 131 8.05 -15.16 -6.13
C HIS A 131 8.41 -14.00 -5.20
N PRO A 132 7.58 -12.92 -5.10
CA PRO A 132 7.98 -11.68 -4.43
C PRO A 132 8.26 -11.86 -2.93
N LYS A 133 7.42 -12.59 -2.17
CA LYS A 133 7.67 -12.81 -0.74
C LYS A 133 8.94 -13.61 -0.46
N VAL A 134 9.23 -14.62 -1.28
CA VAL A 134 10.47 -15.40 -1.14
C VAL A 134 11.68 -14.57 -1.56
N MET A 135 11.56 -13.79 -2.63
CA MET A 135 12.59 -12.85 -3.08
C MET A 135 12.89 -11.81 -1.99
N TYR A 136 11.87 -11.26 -1.33
CA TYR A 136 12.04 -10.36 -0.21
C TYR A 136 12.96 -10.96 0.88
N PHE A 137 12.66 -12.18 1.32
CA PHE A 137 13.48 -12.85 2.34
C PHE A 137 14.87 -13.24 1.84
N ASN A 138 15.00 -13.63 0.57
CA ASN A 138 16.31 -13.91 -0.02
C ASN A 138 17.21 -12.67 -0.04
N LEU A 139 16.66 -11.53 -0.45
CA LEU A 139 17.38 -10.24 -0.44
C LEU A 139 17.70 -9.82 1.01
N LEU A 140 16.72 -9.86 1.90
CA LEU A 140 16.91 -9.51 3.31
C LEU A 140 17.97 -10.39 3.99
N ASN A 141 17.97 -11.70 3.71
CA ASN A 141 18.95 -12.63 4.23
C ASN A 141 20.35 -12.44 3.63
N SER A 142 20.45 -11.82 2.45
CA SER A 142 21.73 -11.50 1.80
C SER A 142 22.35 -10.19 2.31
N LEU A 143 21.60 -9.41 3.07
CA LEU A 143 22.09 -8.21 3.73
C LEU A 143 22.58 -8.55 5.14
N TYR A 144 23.80 -8.13 5.46
CA TYR A 144 24.41 -8.33 6.78
C TYR A 144 24.39 -7.01 7.55
N ASN A 145 23.96 -7.07 8.81
CA ASN A 145 24.02 -5.92 9.70
C ASN A 145 25.40 -5.84 10.33
N GLU A 146 26.22 -4.97 9.81
CA GLU A 146 27.60 -4.73 10.25
C GLU A 146 27.81 -3.25 10.58
N GLN A 147 28.82 -2.93 11.37
CA GLN A 147 29.24 -1.56 11.60
C GLN A 147 30.07 -1.10 10.40
N ILE A 148 29.59 -0.09 9.69
CA ILE A 148 30.24 0.44 8.49
C ILE A 148 30.62 1.92 8.59
N PHE A 149 30.16 2.60 9.65
CA PHE A 149 30.41 4.04 9.83
C PHE A 149 31.37 4.30 10.99
N ASN A 150 32.39 5.12 10.70
CA ASN A 150 33.16 5.84 11.72
C ASN A 150 32.78 7.30 11.56
N HIS A 151 31.80 7.74 12.35
CA HIS A 151 31.20 9.06 12.18
C HIS A 151 32.16 10.20 12.52
N THR A 152 32.20 11.20 11.64
CA THR A 152 32.79 12.50 11.93
C THR A 152 31.90 13.23 12.98
N PRO A 153 32.47 13.66 14.12
CA PRO A 153 31.67 14.36 15.12
C PRO A 153 31.05 15.64 14.56
N ILE A 154 29.74 15.77 14.67
CA ILE A 154 29.00 17.02 14.40
C ILE A 154 28.26 17.49 15.65
N SER A 155 27.87 18.76 15.70
CA SER A 155 27.01 19.23 16.79
C SER A 155 25.60 18.66 16.63
N ILE A 156 25.20 17.83 17.59
CA ILE A 156 23.87 17.18 17.67
C ILE A 156 23.15 17.51 18.98
N ASN A 157 23.59 18.58 19.69
CA ASN A 157 23.04 18.97 20.99
C ASN A 157 21.58 19.42 20.94
N GLU A 158 21.08 19.75 19.74
CA GLU A 158 19.66 20.08 19.48
C GLU A 158 18.73 18.86 19.50
N TYR A 159 19.29 17.64 19.48
CA TYR A 159 18.55 16.39 19.45
C TYR A 159 18.58 15.72 20.84
N ASN A 160 17.49 15.04 21.22
CA ASN A 160 17.50 14.22 22.44
C ASN A 160 18.37 12.97 22.28
N ASP A 161 18.71 12.31 23.39
CA ASP A 161 19.62 11.14 23.41
C ASP A 161 19.17 10.03 22.44
N LYS A 162 17.87 9.72 22.36
CA LYS A 162 17.33 8.69 21.48
C LYS A 162 17.46 9.05 20.01
N GLN A 163 17.24 10.32 19.68
CA GLN A 163 17.47 10.85 18.33
C GLN A 163 18.96 10.78 17.99
N GLN A 164 19.83 11.20 18.91
CA GLN A 164 21.29 11.17 18.72
C GLN A 164 21.78 9.73 18.44
N MET A 165 21.28 8.73 19.18
CA MET A 165 21.64 7.32 18.98
C MET A 165 21.33 6.85 17.55
N PHE A 166 20.20 7.24 16.97
CA PHE A 166 19.88 6.88 15.58
C PHE A 166 20.68 7.73 14.58
N ILE A 167 20.84 9.01 14.82
CA ILE A 167 21.62 9.93 13.97
C ILE A 167 23.04 9.41 13.78
N THR A 168 23.67 8.93 14.86
CA THR A 168 25.03 8.40 14.87
C THR A 168 25.08 6.87 14.81
N SER A 169 24.03 6.21 14.29
CA SER A 169 24.03 4.76 14.15
C SER A 169 25.16 4.28 13.25
N PRO A 170 26.10 3.45 13.74
CA PRO A 170 27.20 2.95 12.92
C PRO A 170 26.80 1.78 12.02
N PHE A 171 25.56 1.28 12.14
CA PHE A 171 25.12 0.04 11.53
C PHE A 171 24.57 0.24 10.12
N LYS A 172 24.82 -0.75 9.28
CA LYS A 172 24.34 -0.81 7.90
C LYS A 172 22.83 -0.96 7.79
N LEU A 173 22.24 -1.79 8.66
CA LEU A 173 20.80 -1.99 8.74
C LEU A 173 20.25 -1.38 10.02
N SER A 174 19.36 -0.43 9.92
CA SER A 174 18.76 0.22 11.08
C SER A 174 17.25 0.40 10.92
N THR A 175 16.54 0.33 12.02
CA THR A 175 15.11 0.60 12.09
C THR A 175 14.84 1.64 13.16
N LEU A 176 14.07 2.67 12.85
CA LEU A 176 13.60 3.66 13.79
C LEU A 176 12.08 3.55 13.92
N THR A 177 11.61 3.01 15.05
CA THR A 177 10.19 3.08 15.40
C THR A 177 9.93 4.41 16.09
N ALA A 178 9.07 5.24 15.49
CA ALA A 178 8.87 6.62 15.92
C ALA A 178 7.37 6.90 16.10
N VAL A 179 6.92 7.02 17.34
CA VAL A 179 5.52 7.31 17.66
C VAL A 179 5.07 8.65 17.08
N ALA A 180 3.75 8.84 16.95
CA ALA A 180 3.19 10.11 16.46
C ALA A 180 3.80 11.31 17.20
N GLY A 181 4.22 12.35 16.49
CA GLY A 181 4.74 13.58 17.09
C GLY A 181 6.09 13.47 17.80
N SER A 182 6.88 12.39 17.58
CA SER A 182 8.17 12.16 18.27
C SER A 182 9.39 12.84 17.61
N GLY A 183 9.17 13.64 16.57
CA GLY A 183 10.27 14.30 15.86
C GLY A 183 10.97 13.43 14.81
N LYS A 184 10.26 12.46 14.23
CA LYS A 184 10.74 11.58 13.18
C LYS A 184 11.48 12.33 12.06
N THR A 185 10.83 13.31 11.42
CA THR A 185 11.43 14.09 10.33
C THR A 185 12.68 14.85 10.79
N THR A 186 12.67 15.40 11.99
CA THR A 186 13.83 16.09 12.59
C THR A 186 15.01 15.12 12.74
N THR A 187 14.75 13.88 13.14
CA THR A 187 15.77 12.85 13.27
C THR A 187 16.35 12.42 11.91
N ILE A 188 15.51 12.34 10.86
CA ILE A 188 15.97 12.10 9.48
C ILE A 188 16.90 13.21 9.01
N VAL A 189 16.53 14.48 9.27
CA VAL A 189 17.39 15.64 8.96
C VAL A 189 18.74 15.51 9.64
N GLY A 190 18.76 15.18 10.93
CA GLY A 190 20.01 14.94 11.67
C GLY A 190 20.85 13.81 11.07
N ARG A 191 20.24 12.68 10.75
CA ARG A 191 20.95 11.55 10.12
C ARG A 191 21.53 11.94 8.77
N THR A 192 20.79 12.70 7.97
CA THR A 192 21.27 13.18 6.66
C THR A 192 22.46 14.12 6.81
N LYS A 193 22.40 15.06 7.76
CA LYS A 193 23.53 15.95 8.09
C LYS A 193 24.77 15.16 8.52
N GLN A 194 24.58 14.10 9.32
CA GLN A 194 25.68 13.24 9.74
C GLN A 194 26.33 12.52 8.56
N LEU A 195 25.54 11.94 7.65
CA LEU A 195 26.07 11.27 6.45
C LEU A 195 26.87 12.23 5.56
N LEU A 196 26.39 13.46 5.38
CA LEU A 196 27.11 14.48 4.62
C LEU A 196 28.44 14.88 5.30
N ALA A 197 28.44 14.99 6.64
CA ALA A 197 29.66 15.29 7.41
C ALA A 197 30.68 14.13 7.35
N ASP A 198 30.20 12.90 7.20
CA ASP A 198 31.03 11.72 6.98
C ASP A 198 31.64 11.67 5.56
N GLY A 199 31.37 12.68 4.72
CA GLY A 199 31.88 12.79 3.37
C GLY A 199 31.08 12.03 2.31
N ILE A 200 29.87 11.58 2.65
CA ILE A 200 28.97 10.93 1.68
C ILE A 200 28.39 12.00 0.76
N ASN A 201 28.43 11.74 -0.54
CA ASN A 201 27.89 12.66 -1.53
C ASN A 201 26.34 12.64 -1.48
N GLU A 202 25.70 13.79 -1.65
CA GLU A 202 24.24 13.91 -1.67
C GLU A 202 23.58 12.97 -2.68
N ASN A 203 24.20 12.74 -3.84
CA ASN A 203 23.71 11.83 -4.88
C ASN A 203 23.83 10.33 -4.51
N GLU A 204 24.57 10.00 -3.46
CA GLU A 204 24.70 8.64 -2.92
C GLU A 204 23.67 8.35 -1.83
N ILE A 205 22.88 9.37 -1.44
CA ILE A 205 21.83 9.24 -0.42
C ILE A 205 20.46 9.23 -1.11
N LEU A 206 19.72 8.13 -0.96
CA LEU A 206 18.34 8.02 -1.41
C LEU A 206 17.39 8.26 -0.24
N LEU A 207 16.72 9.41 -0.24
CA LEU A 207 15.63 9.70 0.68
C LEU A 207 14.30 9.38 0.03
N THR A 208 13.49 8.52 0.65
CA THR A 208 12.15 8.21 0.15
C THR A 208 11.09 8.39 1.23
N THR A 209 9.90 8.77 0.79
CA THR A 209 8.70 8.87 1.63
C THR A 209 7.45 8.53 0.82
N PHE A 210 6.29 8.41 1.47
CA PHE A 210 5.08 7.91 0.86
C PHE A 210 4.37 8.93 -0.07
N THR A 211 4.37 10.24 0.28
CA THR A 211 3.63 11.26 -0.48
C THR A 211 4.54 12.31 -1.11
N LYS A 212 4.09 12.91 -2.23
CA LYS A 212 4.81 14.02 -2.89
C LYS A 212 5.00 15.22 -1.96
N ASN A 213 4.01 15.55 -1.14
CA ASN A 213 4.09 16.66 -0.19
C ASN A 213 5.14 16.40 0.89
N ALA A 214 5.18 15.19 1.46
CA ALA A 214 6.20 14.79 2.42
C ALA A 214 7.60 14.78 1.79
N ALA A 215 7.73 14.34 0.52
CA ALA A 215 8.99 14.39 -0.20
C ALA A 215 9.48 15.84 -0.40
N LYS A 216 8.57 16.76 -0.72
CA LYS A 216 8.88 18.19 -0.84
C LYS A 216 9.36 18.77 0.50
N GLU A 217 8.61 18.56 1.58
CA GLU A 217 8.99 19.02 2.93
C GLU A 217 10.34 18.44 3.35
N LEU A 218 10.54 17.14 3.14
CA LEU A 218 11.79 16.48 3.50
C LEU A 218 12.96 17.02 2.69
N SER A 219 12.78 17.32 1.39
CA SER A 219 13.80 17.94 0.54
C SER A 219 14.17 19.36 1.04
N GLU A 220 13.16 20.17 1.37
CA GLU A 220 13.37 21.54 1.89
C GLU A 220 14.14 21.53 3.22
N ARG A 221 13.85 20.55 4.10
CA ARG A 221 14.48 20.47 5.44
C ARG A 221 15.86 19.83 5.42
N THR A 222 16.13 18.91 4.51
CA THR A 222 17.42 18.19 4.44
C THR A 222 18.41 18.86 3.49
N GLY A 223 17.94 19.66 2.52
CA GLY A 223 18.73 20.16 1.40
C GLY A 223 19.01 19.10 0.33
N ILE A 224 18.57 17.85 0.52
CA ILE A 224 18.74 16.74 -0.43
C ILE A 224 17.40 16.43 -1.08
N LYS A 225 17.40 16.12 -2.36
CA LYS A 225 16.18 15.74 -3.09
C LYS A 225 15.61 14.42 -2.54
N ALA A 226 14.45 14.50 -1.90
CA ALA A 226 13.68 13.35 -1.50
C ALA A 226 12.66 12.96 -2.57
N HIS A 227 12.29 11.69 -2.62
CA HIS A 227 11.45 11.10 -3.64
C HIS A 227 10.29 10.31 -3.02
N THR A 228 9.21 10.12 -3.77
CA THR A 228 8.38 8.93 -3.53
C THR A 228 9.04 7.73 -4.23
N ILE A 229 8.79 6.51 -3.74
CA ILE A 229 9.35 5.31 -4.38
C ILE A 229 8.93 5.23 -5.85
N ASP A 230 7.69 5.60 -6.15
CA ASP A 230 7.19 5.63 -7.52
C ASP A 230 7.92 6.67 -8.39
N SER A 231 8.24 7.84 -7.84
CA SER A 231 8.94 8.88 -8.60
C SER A 231 10.39 8.50 -8.92
N ILE A 232 11.11 7.90 -7.98
CA ILE A 232 12.48 7.43 -8.24
C ILE A 232 12.47 6.23 -9.20
N THR A 233 11.45 5.36 -9.13
CA THR A 233 11.27 4.28 -10.09
C THR A 233 11.20 4.79 -11.53
N LEU A 234 10.34 5.78 -11.78
CA LEU A 234 10.22 6.37 -13.12
C LEU A 234 11.48 7.11 -13.55
N GLN A 235 12.12 7.84 -12.64
CA GLN A 235 13.37 8.53 -12.93
C GLN A 235 14.48 7.56 -13.36
N LEU A 236 14.62 6.42 -12.68
CA LEU A 236 15.61 5.41 -13.04
C LEU A 236 15.28 4.71 -14.37
N LEU A 237 14.00 4.42 -14.62
CA LEU A 237 13.56 3.84 -15.89
C LEU A 237 13.71 4.82 -17.06
N SER A 238 13.75 6.13 -16.83
CA SER A 238 13.95 7.12 -17.90
C SER A 238 15.29 6.97 -18.64
N SER A 239 16.25 6.27 -18.03
CA SER A 239 17.51 5.90 -18.69
C SER A 239 17.32 4.88 -19.83
N ILE A 240 16.22 4.11 -19.82
CA ILE A 240 15.88 3.11 -20.85
C ILE A 240 14.69 3.59 -21.69
N TYR A 241 13.69 4.19 -21.06
CA TYR A 241 12.44 4.59 -21.71
C TYR A 241 12.22 6.09 -21.59
N LEU A 242 12.32 6.81 -22.69
CA LEU A 242 12.02 8.25 -22.73
C LEU A 242 10.51 8.48 -22.65
N SER A 243 10.09 9.40 -21.78
CA SER A 243 8.71 9.93 -21.73
C SER A 243 7.63 8.88 -21.46
N LEU A 244 7.79 8.09 -20.38
CA LEU A 244 6.74 7.16 -19.94
C LEU A 244 5.53 7.91 -19.35
N SER A 245 4.35 7.62 -19.87
CA SER A 245 3.07 8.06 -19.31
C SER A 245 2.53 7.00 -18.35
N ILE A 246 2.05 7.45 -17.19
CA ILE A 246 1.45 6.57 -16.19
C ILE A 246 -0.03 6.42 -16.48
N ILE A 247 -0.48 5.19 -16.57
CA ILE A 247 -1.88 4.82 -16.80
C ILE A 247 -2.40 3.95 -15.66
N THR A 248 -3.73 3.86 -15.55
CA THR A 248 -4.38 3.01 -14.55
C THR A 248 -4.20 1.52 -14.89
N GLU A 249 -4.37 0.67 -13.89
CA GLU A 249 -4.31 -0.78 -14.06
C GLU A 249 -5.34 -1.29 -15.07
N THR A 250 -6.55 -0.70 -15.06
CA THR A 250 -7.62 -1.04 -16.01
C THR A 250 -7.26 -0.63 -17.44
N GLN A 251 -6.74 0.58 -17.63
CA GLN A 251 -6.27 1.04 -18.94
C GLN A 251 -5.14 0.14 -19.47
N PHE A 252 -4.19 -0.24 -18.61
CA PHE A 252 -3.11 -1.14 -18.98
C PHE A 252 -3.63 -2.52 -19.39
N LYS A 253 -4.59 -3.09 -18.64
CA LYS A 253 -5.25 -4.35 -18.98
C LYS A 253 -5.96 -4.28 -20.33
N ILE A 254 -6.71 -3.21 -20.56
CA ILE A 254 -7.43 -3.01 -21.83
C ILE A 254 -6.45 -2.93 -23.00
N LEU A 255 -5.34 -2.21 -22.84
CA LEU A 255 -4.34 -2.02 -23.86
C LEU A 255 -3.52 -3.28 -24.16
N THR A 256 -3.15 -4.03 -23.13
CA THR A 256 -2.15 -5.11 -23.21
C THR A 256 -2.76 -6.49 -23.11
N GLY A 257 -4.01 -6.62 -22.65
CA GLY A 257 -4.62 -7.91 -22.27
C GLY A 257 -4.04 -8.50 -20.97
N ILE A 258 -3.09 -7.81 -20.32
CA ILE A 258 -2.46 -8.26 -19.06
C ILE A 258 -3.21 -7.64 -17.89
N ASP A 259 -3.86 -8.49 -17.09
CA ASP A 259 -4.56 -8.03 -15.90
C ASP A 259 -3.56 -7.68 -14.79
N THR A 260 -3.42 -6.39 -14.51
CA THR A 260 -2.60 -5.86 -13.41
C THR A 260 -3.44 -5.51 -12.18
N ASN A 261 -4.78 -5.47 -12.34
CA ASN A 261 -5.72 -5.27 -11.22
C ASN A 261 -6.03 -6.58 -10.49
N ILE A 262 -5.04 -7.44 -10.34
CA ILE A 262 -5.16 -8.69 -9.59
C ILE A 262 -5.07 -8.34 -8.11
N LYS A 263 -6.09 -8.71 -7.31
CA LYS A 263 -6.08 -8.52 -5.85
C LYS A 263 -4.83 -9.13 -5.21
N ASN A 264 -4.35 -10.23 -5.76
CA ASN A 264 -3.12 -10.87 -5.33
C ASN A 264 -1.91 -10.30 -6.09
N LYS A 265 -1.21 -9.37 -5.47
CA LYS A 265 -0.03 -8.71 -6.06
C LYS A 265 1.18 -9.65 -6.25
N ASP A 266 1.22 -10.78 -5.55
CA ASP A 266 2.25 -11.81 -5.78
C ASP A 266 2.12 -12.39 -7.19
N ASN A 267 0.88 -12.70 -7.61
CA ASN A 267 0.61 -13.18 -8.96
C ASN A 267 0.91 -12.11 -10.03
N LEU A 268 0.66 -10.84 -9.73
CA LEU A 268 1.05 -9.76 -10.62
C LEU A 268 2.56 -9.76 -10.84
N PHE A 269 3.34 -9.84 -9.78
CA PHE A 269 4.79 -9.86 -9.86
C PHE A 269 5.29 -11.00 -10.75
N VAL A 270 4.82 -12.22 -10.50
CA VAL A 270 5.17 -13.40 -11.28
C VAL A 270 4.77 -13.23 -12.74
N ASN A 271 3.55 -12.80 -13.01
CA ASN A 271 3.06 -12.61 -14.38
C ASN A 271 3.87 -11.57 -15.17
N VAL A 272 4.24 -10.45 -14.52
CA VAL A 272 5.08 -9.43 -15.17
C VAL A 272 6.47 -9.99 -15.46
N MET A 273 7.07 -10.72 -14.51
CA MET A 273 8.38 -11.33 -14.70
C MET A 273 8.39 -12.36 -15.83
N GLU A 274 7.33 -13.16 -15.96
CA GLU A 274 7.19 -14.13 -17.05
C GLU A 274 6.98 -13.48 -18.41
N LYS A 275 6.17 -12.42 -18.47
CA LYS A 275 5.77 -11.76 -19.72
C LYS A 275 6.63 -10.53 -20.04
N MET A 276 7.79 -10.40 -19.42
CA MET A 276 8.61 -9.20 -19.49
C MET A 276 8.90 -8.77 -20.94
N TYR A 277 9.28 -9.69 -21.82
CA TYR A 277 9.56 -9.38 -23.21
C TYR A 277 8.36 -8.77 -23.95
N THR A 278 7.18 -9.33 -23.72
CA THR A 278 5.93 -8.80 -24.30
C THR A 278 5.64 -7.39 -23.78
N ILE A 279 5.78 -7.21 -22.46
CA ILE A 279 5.57 -5.91 -21.82
C ILE A 279 6.57 -4.87 -22.31
N GLU A 280 7.85 -5.23 -22.45
CA GLU A 280 8.89 -4.34 -22.99
C GLU A 280 8.55 -3.84 -24.40
N ASN A 281 8.09 -4.73 -25.29
CA ASN A 281 7.70 -4.35 -26.64
C ASN A 281 6.48 -3.41 -26.63
N MET A 282 5.50 -3.68 -25.78
CA MET A 282 4.33 -2.81 -25.63
C MET A 282 4.70 -1.44 -25.07
N ILE A 283 5.60 -1.37 -24.08
CA ILE A 283 6.06 -0.10 -23.53
C ILE A 283 6.85 0.70 -24.58
N LYS A 284 7.68 0.05 -25.39
CA LYS A 284 8.39 0.72 -26.51
C LYS A 284 7.40 1.32 -27.51
N GLU A 285 6.32 0.60 -27.81
CA GLU A 285 5.29 1.04 -28.76
C GLU A 285 4.39 2.12 -28.20
N TYR A 286 3.84 1.92 -26.97
CA TYR A 286 2.80 2.79 -26.41
C TYR A 286 3.35 3.87 -25.49
N LYS A 287 4.56 3.69 -24.93
CA LYS A 287 5.17 4.56 -23.90
C LYS A 287 4.28 4.75 -22.68
N MET A 288 3.54 3.73 -22.33
CA MET A 288 2.56 3.72 -21.23
C MET A 288 2.86 2.56 -20.27
N ILE A 289 2.73 2.81 -18.95
CA ILE A 289 3.04 1.83 -17.91
C ILE A 289 2.24 2.14 -16.65
N THR A 290 2.00 1.13 -15.79
CA THR A 290 1.52 1.35 -14.42
C THR A 290 2.69 1.44 -13.44
N TYR A 291 2.48 2.03 -12.27
CA TYR A 291 3.53 2.13 -11.25
C TYR A 291 4.04 0.75 -10.80
N GLU A 292 3.15 -0.22 -10.59
CA GLU A 292 3.55 -1.56 -10.17
C GLU A 292 4.40 -2.27 -11.23
N VAL A 293 3.97 -2.22 -12.49
CA VAL A 293 4.74 -2.82 -13.60
C VAL A 293 6.09 -2.16 -13.73
N ALA A 294 6.16 -0.82 -13.63
CA ALA A 294 7.40 -0.06 -13.65
C ALA A 294 8.36 -0.51 -12.55
N THR A 295 7.85 -0.67 -11.33
CA THR A 295 8.65 -1.12 -10.19
C THR A 295 9.20 -2.53 -10.38
N ILE A 296 8.38 -3.48 -10.86
CA ILE A 296 8.80 -4.86 -11.14
C ILE A 296 9.86 -4.90 -12.24
N MET A 297 9.68 -4.12 -13.30
CA MET A 297 10.66 -4.04 -14.39
C MET A 297 12.00 -3.47 -13.91
N LEU A 298 11.95 -2.42 -13.08
CA LEU A 298 13.16 -1.82 -12.52
C LEU A 298 13.92 -2.81 -11.63
N ILE A 299 13.22 -3.58 -10.79
CA ILE A 299 13.83 -4.65 -9.99
C ILE A 299 14.63 -5.59 -10.89
N LYS A 300 14.02 -6.08 -11.98
CA LYS A 300 14.68 -6.98 -12.91
C LYS A 300 15.89 -6.32 -13.59
N TYR A 301 15.76 -5.08 -14.06
CA TYR A 301 16.86 -4.36 -14.70
C TYR A 301 18.05 -4.13 -13.77
N ILE A 302 17.81 -3.82 -12.50
CA ILE A 302 18.88 -3.69 -11.51
C ILE A 302 19.51 -5.06 -11.23
N LEU A 303 18.72 -6.12 -11.05
CA LEU A 303 19.23 -7.47 -10.80
C LEU A 303 20.15 -7.97 -11.94
N TYR A 304 19.80 -7.70 -13.18
CA TYR A 304 20.58 -8.09 -14.36
C TYR A 304 21.59 -7.04 -14.82
N ASN A 305 21.85 -6.01 -13.98
CA ASN A 305 22.81 -4.92 -14.25
C ASN A 305 22.53 -4.06 -15.50
N ASN A 306 21.30 -4.04 -15.97
CA ASN A 306 20.87 -3.16 -17.06
C ASN A 306 20.74 -1.70 -16.60
N ILE A 307 20.48 -1.50 -15.30
CA ILE A 307 20.48 -0.20 -14.62
C ILE A 307 21.40 -0.29 -13.41
N THR A 308 22.28 0.69 -13.27
CA THR A 308 23.08 0.91 -12.07
C THR A 308 22.59 2.15 -11.35
N THR A 309 22.70 2.16 -10.02
CA THR A 309 22.32 3.30 -9.20
C THR A 309 23.49 3.76 -8.34
N PRO A 310 23.61 5.06 -8.02
CA PRO A 310 24.73 5.57 -7.22
C PRO A 310 24.51 5.38 -5.70
N PHE A 311 23.34 4.94 -5.27
CA PHE A 311 22.91 5.00 -3.88
C PHE A 311 23.70 4.06 -2.99
N LYS A 312 24.34 4.61 -1.95
CA LYS A 312 25.03 3.88 -0.89
C LYS A 312 24.29 3.93 0.45
N HIS A 313 23.36 4.88 0.58
CA HIS A 313 22.55 5.07 1.78
C HIS A 313 21.10 5.26 1.39
N ILE A 314 20.21 4.41 1.91
CA ILE A 314 18.78 4.43 1.63
C ILE A 314 18.05 4.71 2.93
N ILE A 315 17.25 5.77 2.96
CA ILE A 315 16.41 6.14 4.10
C ILE A 315 14.95 6.15 3.63
N ILE A 316 14.12 5.30 4.23
CA ILE A 316 12.71 5.14 3.89
C ILE A 316 11.87 5.68 5.04
N ASP A 317 11.27 6.84 4.86
CA ASP A 317 10.28 7.42 5.79
C ASP A 317 8.89 6.83 5.51
N GLU A 318 8.07 6.71 6.55
CA GLU A 318 6.76 6.05 6.53
C GLU A 318 6.82 4.60 6.01
N ALA A 319 7.85 3.86 6.41
CA ALA A 319 8.14 2.51 5.91
C ALA A 319 6.97 1.52 6.11
N GLN A 320 6.10 1.74 7.12
CA GLN A 320 4.90 0.94 7.36
C GLN A 320 3.86 1.01 6.22
N ASP A 321 3.95 2.02 5.34
CA ASP A 321 3.05 2.18 4.21
C ASP A 321 3.63 1.65 2.89
N THR A 322 4.82 1.06 2.94
CA THR A 322 5.50 0.52 1.76
C THR A 322 4.89 -0.83 1.36
N SER A 323 4.63 -1.00 0.06
CA SER A 323 4.18 -2.29 -0.47
C SER A 323 5.33 -3.30 -0.58
N LEU A 324 5.00 -4.59 -0.69
CA LEU A 324 6.00 -5.65 -0.86
C LEU A 324 6.90 -5.41 -2.08
N ILE A 325 6.31 -5.02 -3.22
CA ILE A 325 7.06 -4.79 -4.46
C ILE A 325 8.01 -3.60 -4.31
N GLN A 326 7.56 -2.52 -3.67
CA GLN A 326 8.39 -1.35 -3.39
C GLN A 326 9.53 -1.70 -2.41
N MET A 327 9.26 -2.51 -1.38
CA MET A 327 10.30 -2.94 -0.45
C MET A 327 11.35 -3.83 -1.13
N ILE A 328 10.93 -4.73 -2.02
CA ILE A 328 11.85 -5.54 -2.84
C ILE A 328 12.75 -4.64 -3.68
N LEU A 329 12.21 -3.58 -4.29
CA LEU A 329 13.04 -2.62 -5.05
C LEU A 329 14.12 -2.00 -4.16
N MET A 330 13.76 -1.51 -2.98
CA MET A 330 14.72 -0.89 -2.06
C MET A 330 15.79 -1.89 -1.60
N LEU A 331 15.40 -3.13 -1.25
CA LEU A 331 16.34 -4.20 -0.90
C LEU A 331 17.22 -4.61 -2.09
N THR A 332 16.69 -4.60 -3.31
CA THR A 332 17.46 -4.87 -4.54
C THR A 332 18.55 -3.84 -4.76
N ILE A 333 18.22 -2.55 -4.59
CA ILE A 333 19.21 -1.46 -4.67
C ILE A 333 20.26 -1.64 -3.56
N ALA A 334 19.83 -1.88 -2.31
CA ALA A 334 20.73 -2.09 -1.19
C ALA A 334 21.68 -3.28 -1.42
N TYR A 335 21.15 -4.40 -1.89
CA TYR A 335 21.93 -5.60 -2.20
C TYR A 335 22.96 -5.36 -3.30
N LYS A 336 22.55 -4.76 -4.43
CA LYS A 336 23.45 -4.54 -5.58
C LYS A 336 24.56 -3.53 -5.31
N ASN A 337 24.26 -2.51 -4.53
CA ASN A 337 25.22 -1.45 -4.22
C ASN A 337 25.99 -1.68 -2.92
N ASN A 338 25.70 -2.74 -2.20
CA ASN A 338 26.17 -2.95 -0.83
C ASN A 338 25.81 -1.75 0.08
N ALA A 339 24.63 -1.16 -0.12
CA ALA A 339 24.21 0.07 0.52
C ALA A 339 23.67 -0.19 1.93
N SER A 340 23.76 0.83 2.79
CA SER A 340 23.01 0.84 4.06
C SER A 340 21.53 1.16 3.80
N ILE A 341 20.66 0.64 4.68
CA ILE A 341 19.23 0.89 4.62
C ILE A 341 18.67 1.16 6.01
N SER A 342 17.92 2.24 6.13
CA SER A 342 17.24 2.67 7.35
C SER A 342 15.73 2.73 7.10
N LEU A 343 14.96 1.92 7.83
CA LEU A 343 13.49 1.98 7.81
C LEU A 343 13.00 2.84 8.98
N ILE A 344 12.18 3.83 8.68
CA ILE A 344 11.63 4.75 9.67
C ILE A 344 10.12 4.74 9.56
N GLY A 345 9.43 4.52 10.68
CA GLY A 345 7.98 4.45 10.67
C GLY A 345 7.34 4.06 11.99
N ASP A 346 6.03 3.88 11.95
CA ASP A 346 5.21 3.44 13.08
C ASP A 346 4.08 2.52 12.56
N GLU A 347 4.14 1.25 12.91
CA GLU A 347 3.15 0.26 12.48
C GLU A 347 1.72 0.58 12.97
N ALA A 348 1.61 1.30 14.11
CA ALA A 348 0.33 1.78 14.63
C ALA A 348 -0.30 2.87 13.73
N GLN A 349 0.47 3.53 12.88
CA GLN A 349 0.02 4.56 11.94
C GLN A 349 -0.16 4.02 10.50
N SER A 350 -0.14 2.71 10.28
CA SER A 350 -0.40 2.13 8.95
C SER A 350 -1.86 2.29 8.56
N LEU A 351 -2.12 3.01 7.47
CA LEU A 351 -3.47 3.27 6.94
C LEU A 351 -3.68 2.78 5.51
N TYR A 352 -2.64 2.32 4.82
CA TYR A 352 -2.69 2.06 3.38
C TYR A 352 -2.64 0.56 3.03
N GLU A 353 -3.08 -0.32 3.96
CA GLU A 353 -3.19 -1.76 3.69
C GLU A 353 -4.10 -2.03 2.47
N PHE A 354 -5.13 -1.21 2.24
CA PHE A 354 -5.97 -1.27 1.03
C PHE A 354 -5.22 -0.92 -0.27
N ARG A 355 -4.02 -0.33 -0.18
CA ARG A 355 -3.07 -0.08 -1.28
C ARG A 355 -1.91 -1.08 -1.27
N ASN A 356 -2.10 -2.23 -0.66
CA ASN A 356 -1.11 -3.29 -0.52
C ASN A 356 0.11 -2.92 0.35
N ALA A 357 0.01 -1.92 1.22
CA ALA A 357 0.99 -1.71 2.27
C ALA A 357 1.04 -2.94 3.19
N LEU A 358 2.23 -3.33 3.59
CA LEU A 358 2.47 -4.50 4.44
C LEU A 358 3.34 -4.10 5.65
N PRO A 359 2.73 -3.62 6.75
CA PRO A 359 3.46 -3.23 7.96
C PRO A 359 4.36 -4.33 8.50
N GLN A 360 3.97 -5.60 8.30
CA GLN A 360 4.73 -6.78 8.72
C GLN A 360 6.13 -6.83 8.09
N LEU A 361 6.38 -6.20 6.93
CA LEU A 361 7.71 -6.14 6.32
C LEU A 361 8.69 -5.36 7.20
N MET A 362 8.22 -4.30 7.85
CA MET A 362 9.04 -3.56 8.81
C MET A 362 9.37 -4.42 10.04
N HIS A 363 8.42 -5.22 10.52
CA HIS A 363 8.66 -6.17 11.61
C HIS A 363 9.74 -7.21 11.24
N GLU A 364 9.62 -7.85 10.08
CA GLU A 364 10.60 -8.81 9.58
C GLU A 364 12.00 -8.18 9.38
N PHE A 365 12.05 -6.93 8.96
CA PHE A 365 13.31 -6.20 8.81
C PHE A 365 13.94 -5.89 10.18
N LYS A 366 13.15 -5.58 11.21
CA LYS A 366 13.62 -5.33 12.58
C LYS A 366 14.42 -6.50 13.14
N GLU A 367 14.06 -7.74 12.80
CA GLU A 367 14.80 -8.94 13.26
C GLU A 367 16.25 -8.98 12.75
N LYS A 368 16.57 -8.26 11.68
CA LYS A 368 17.88 -8.22 11.04
C LYS A 368 18.64 -6.92 11.29
N SER A 369 17.99 -5.90 11.81
CA SER A 369 18.51 -4.54 11.93
C SER A 369 18.81 -4.17 13.40
N THR A 370 19.57 -3.10 13.58
CA THR A 370 19.66 -2.43 14.87
C THR A 370 18.44 -1.54 15.06
N ASN A 371 17.73 -1.73 16.18
CA ASN A 371 16.45 -1.09 16.42
C ASN A 371 16.59 0.12 17.36
N TYR A 372 16.01 1.23 16.96
CA TYR A 372 15.93 2.47 17.71
C TYR A 372 14.46 2.85 17.91
N ILE A 373 14.16 3.54 19.01
CA ILE A 373 12.79 3.91 19.37
C ILE A 373 12.74 5.39 19.78
N LEU A 374 11.86 6.15 19.14
CA LEU A 374 11.42 7.47 19.61
C LEU A 374 10.03 7.33 20.21
N ASP A 375 9.95 7.38 21.51
CA ASP A 375 8.76 7.08 22.30
C ASP A 375 8.07 8.30 22.90
N THR A 376 8.63 9.50 22.73
CA THR A 376 8.10 10.71 23.33
C THR A 376 7.35 11.55 22.31
N ASN A 377 6.06 11.80 22.56
CA ASN A 377 5.24 12.71 21.74
C ASN A 377 5.44 14.16 22.21
N TYR A 378 5.94 15.00 21.32
CA TYR A 378 6.14 16.46 21.55
C TYR A 378 5.00 17.32 20.98
N ARG A 379 4.08 16.73 20.22
CA ARG A 379 3.02 17.42 19.48
C ARG A 379 1.82 17.71 20.35
N SER A 380 1.20 16.69 20.87
CA SER A 380 -0.12 16.73 21.50
C SER A 380 -0.04 16.92 23.01
N THR A 381 -1.13 17.38 23.62
CA THR A 381 -1.29 17.36 25.08
C THR A 381 -1.43 15.92 25.59
N ASP A 382 -1.16 15.70 26.86
CA ASP A 382 -1.20 14.36 27.46
C ASP A 382 -2.61 13.76 27.46
N GLU A 383 -3.67 14.58 27.56
CA GLU A 383 -5.06 14.14 27.47
C GLU A 383 -5.40 13.62 26.06
N ILE A 384 -4.98 14.34 25.01
CA ILE A 384 -5.14 13.92 23.61
C ILE A 384 -4.39 12.61 23.40
N LEU A 385 -3.16 12.53 23.87
CA LEU A 385 -2.32 11.34 23.73
C LEU A 385 -2.91 10.14 24.48
N SER A 386 -3.33 10.35 25.73
CA SER A 386 -3.99 9.30 26.54
C SER A 386 -5.23 8.76 25.87
N PHE A 387 -6.07 9.63 25.32
CA PHE A 387 -7.25 9.20 24.58
C PHE A 387 -6.89 8.43 23.30
N ALA A 388 -5.93 8.93 22.52
CA ALA A 388 -5.48 8.28 21.30
C ALA A 388 -4.88 6.89 21.56
N THR A 389 -4.06 6.74 22.60
CA THR A 389 -3.40 5.46 22.94
C THR A 389 -4.38 4.40 23.42
N LYS A 390 -5.47 4.78 24.09
CA LYS A 390 -6.52 3.83 24.48
C LYS A 390 -7.16 3.12 23.29
N THR A 391 -7.26 3.78 22.12
CA THR A 391 -7.77 3.12 20.91
C THR A 391 -6.85 2.00 20.45
N LEU A 392 -5.54 2.13 20.66
CA LEU A 392 -4.58 1.09 20.32
C LEU A 392 -4.59 -0.11 21.27
N GLN A 393 -5.03 0.06 22.53
CA GLN A 393 -5.14 -1.04 23.50
C GLN A 393 -6.12 -2.12 23.05
N ILE A 394 -7.07 -1.76 22.19
CA ILE A 394 -8.08 -2.67 21.67
C ILE A 394 -7.50 -3.58 20.57
N ILE A 395 -6.37 -3.18 19.96
CA ILE A 395 -5.71 -3.95 18.91
C ILE A 395 -4.77 -4.97 19.56
N PRO A 396 -4.97 -6.28 19.32
CA PRO A 396 -4.07 -7.31 19.84
C PRO A 396 -2.61 -7.05 19.45
N ASP A 397 -1.71 -7.41 20.32
CA ASP A 397 -0.24 -7.34 20.10
C ASP A 397 0.33 -5.92 19.86
N THR A 398 -0.43 -4.87 20.19
CA THR A 398 0.05 -3.49 20.10
C THR A 398 0.71 -3.08 21.41
N ASP A 399 2.01 -2.83 21.37
CA ASP A 399 2.75 -2.30 22.53
C ASP A 399 2.58 -0.79 22.62
N ILE A 400 1.74 -0.36 23.57
CA ILE A 400 1.49 1.06 23.88
C ILE A 400 2.37 1.60 25.01
N SER A 401 3.08 0.74 25.73
CA SER A 401 3.92 1.12 26.89
C SER A 401 5.05 2.10 26.51
N ARG A 402 5.35 2.18 25.23
CA ARG A 402 6.38 3.07 24.64
C ARG A 402 5.87 4.45 24.24
N ILE A 403 4.62 4.81 24.48
CA ILE A 403 4.10 6.13 24.08
C ILE A 403 4.07 7.04 25.32
N ASN A 404 4.98 8.00 25.37
CA ASN A 404 5.13 8.94 26.47
C ASN A 404 4.75 10.36 26.05
N GLY A 405 4.09 11.11 26.94
CA GLY A 405 3.82 12.54 26.78
C GLY A 405 4.94 13.41 27.35
N THR A 406 4.80 14.72 27.20
CA THR A 406 5.75 15.73 27.70
C THR A 406 5.20 16.54 28.88
N ASN A 407 4.18 16.04 29.58
CA ASN A 407 3.48 16.72 30.68
C ASN A 407 2.83 18.06 30.26
N LYS A 408 2.37 18.15 29.02
CA LYS A 408 1.55 19.28 28.56
C LYS A 408 0.09 18.98 28.88
N HIS A 409 -0.46 19.61 29.90
CA HIS A 409 -1.83 19.43 30.32
C HIS A 409 -2.75 20.55 29.83
N ASN A 410 -3.86 20.17 29.20
CA ASN A 410 -4.96 21.03 28.82
C ASN A 410 -6.22 20.17 28.67
N ASN A 411 -7.24 20.36 29.48
CA ASN A 411 -8.49 19.55 29.45
C ASN A 411 -9.31 19.79 28.16
N ASN A 412 -8.77 19.43 26.99
CA ASN A 412 -9.27 19.84 25.68
C ASN A 412 -9.68 18.67 24.78
N VAL A 413 -10.15 17.56 25.35
CA VAL A 413 -10.79 16.47 24.60
C VAL A 413 -12.29 16.49 24.89
N TYR A 414 -13.09 16.74 23.85
CA TYR A 414 -14.54 16.84 23.95
C TYR A 414 -15.19 15.73 23.12
N ILE A 415 -16.11 14.95 23.71
CA ILE A 415 -16.79 13.87 23.02
C ILE A 415 -18.28 14.15 23.01
N LEU A 416 -18.89 14.11 21.83
CA LEU A 416 -20.31 14.25 21.60
C LEU A 416 -20.84 13.05 20.84
N THR A 417 -22.03 12.59 21.21
CA THR A 417 -22.71 11.51 20.50
C THR A 417 -24.00 12.00 19.85
N GLN A 418 -24.29 11.56 18.64
CA GLN A 418 -25.54 11.84 17.94
C GLN A 418 -26.10 10.61 17.22
N LYS A 419 -27.42 10.60 16.97
CA LYS A 419 -28.11 9.50 16.25
C LYS A 419 -28.31 9.80 14.77
N THR A 420 -28.38 11.07 14.40
CA THR A 420 -28.57 11.53 13.01
C THR A 420 -27.29 11.47 12.21
N GLY A 421 -27.39 11.50 10.89
CA GLY A 421 -26.25 11.67 9.99
C GLY A 421 -25.54 13.00 10.19
N PHE A 422 -24.32 13.14 9.64
CA PHE A 422 -23.57 14.37 9.73
C PHE A 422 -24.10 15.38 8.68
N ASP A 423 -24.52 16.55 9.17
CA ASP A 423 -25.08 17.65 8.39
C ASP A 423 -24.65 19.02 8.96
N ALA A 424 -25.25 20.07 8.49
CA ALA A 424 -25.03 21.43 9.00
C ALA A 424 -25.25 21.54 10.51
N ASN A 425 -26.24 20.82 11.07
CA ASN A 425 -26.54 20.88 12.50
C ASN A 425 -25.44 20.23 13.35
N SER A 426 -24.71 19.28 12.79
CA SER A 426 -23.61 18.60 13.50
C SER A 426 -22.41 19.52 13.73
N ILE A 427 -22.15 20.48 12.84
CA ILE A 427 -21.03 21.44 12.95
C ILE A 427 -21.47 22.79 13.55
N SER A 428 -22.74 23.15 13.44
CA SER A 428 -23.29 24.45 13.89
C SER A 428 -22.94 24.82 15.34
N PRO A 429 -22.94 23.89 16.33
CA PRO A 429 -22.57 24.22 17.71
C PRO A 429 -21.13 24.73 17.87
N PHE A 430 -20.25 24.41 16.92
CA PHE A 430 -18.82 24.72 17.00
C PHE A 430 -18.42 25.94 16.18
N ILE A 431 -19.31 26.52 15.37
CA ILE A 431 -19.01 27.61 14.42
C ILE A 431 -18.34 28.81 15.12
N SER A 432 -18.88 29.28 16.23
CA SER A 432 -18.33 30.42 16.98
C SER A 432 -16.94 30.11 17.54
N THR A 433 -16.72 28.88 18.01
CA THR A 433 -15.43 28.43 18.51
C THR A 433 -14.40 28.35 17.39
N ILE A 434 -14.76 27.73 16.27
CA ILE A 434 -13.91 27.63 15.07
C ILE A 434 -13.51 29.03 14.57
N GLN A 435 -14.47 29.96 14.53
CA GLN A 435 -14.20 31.33 14.08
C GLN A 435 -13.25 32.06 15.03
N THR A 436 -13.40 31.86 16.34
CA THR A 436 -12.48 32.41 17.34
C THR A 436 -11.07 31.85 17.17
N GLN A 437 -10.92 30.54 16.99
CA GLN A 437 -9.64 29.87 16.77
C GLN A 437 -8.93 30.40 15.51
N ILE A 438 -9.66 30.52 14.40
CA ILE A 438 -9.12 31.09 13.14
C ILE A 438 -8.70 32.56 13.33
N ASN A 439 -9.51 33.36 14.02
CA ASN A 439 -9.19 34.77 14.30
C ASN A 439 -7.95 34.92 15.19
N ASN A 440 -7.65 33.92 16.04
CA ASN A 440 -6.42 33.85 16.82
C ASN A 440 -5.19 33.43 15.99
N GLY A 441 -5.37 33.09 14.71
CA GLY A 441 -4.29 32.60 13.86
C GLY A 441 -4.02 31.10 14.02
N GLU A 442 -4.91 30.36 14.68
CA GLU A 442 -4.77 28.93 14.97
C GLU A 442 -5.35 28.08 13.82
N SER A 443 -4.68 27.01 13.48
CA SER A 443 -5.09 26.11 12.41
C SER A 443 -6.18 25.13 12.89
N VAL A 444 -7.26 25.03 12.12
CA VAL A 444 -8.40 24.16 12.41
C VAL A 444 -8.57 23.13 11.29
N CYS A 445 -8.82 21.87 11.65
CA CYS A 445 -9.11 20.84 10.68
C CYS A 445 -10.38 20.06 11.02
N ILE A 446 -11.29 19.96 10.05
CA ILE A 446 -12.49 19.13 10.09
C ILE A 446 -12.14 17.79 9.44
N LEU A 447 -12.21 16.70 10.21
CA LEU A 447 -11.84 15.36 9.78
C LEU A 447 -13.08 14.48 9.67
N THR A 448 -13.21 13.80 8.54
CA THR A 448 -14.28 12.84 8.30
C THR A 448 -13.72 11.48 7.90
N SER A 449 -14.47 10.43 8.17
CA SER A 449 -14.09 9.08 7.78
C SER A 449 -14.13 8.87 6.27
N ASN A 450 -15.07 9.54 5.56
CA ASN A 450 -15.30 9.41 4.13
C ASN A 450 -15.48 10.78 3.46
N SER A 451 -15.06 10.88 2.19
CA SER A 451 -15.23 12.11 1.40
C SER A 451 -16.69 12.46 1.07
N PHE A 452 -17.62 11.49 1.12
CA PHE A 452 -19.04 11.71 0.81
C PHE A 452 -19.76 12.60 1.83
N GLU A 453 -19.28 12.70 3.06
CA GLU A 453 -19.94 13.43 4.15
C GLU A 453 -19.92 14.95 3.97
N TYR A 454 -19.12 15.47 3.02
CA TYR A 454 -19.00 16.90 2.78
C TYR A 454 -19.01 17.32 1.30
N THR A 455 -18.94 16.39 0.34
CA THR A 455 -18.84 16.70 -1.12
C THR A 455 -20.18 16.97 -1.81
N THR A 456 -21.30 16.68 -1.15
CA THR A 456 -22.61 17.10 -1.66
C THR A 456 -22.77 18.58 -1.34
N GLY A 457 -22.57 19.45 -2.33
CA GLY A 457 -22.81 20.89 -2.23
C GLY A 457 -24.29 21.27 -2.06
N ASP A 458 -25.09 20.35 -1.52
CA ASP A 458 -26.49 20.55 -1.22
C ASP A 458 -26.64 21.53 -0.06
N LYS A 459 -27.64 22.41 -0.18
CA LYS A 459 -28.03 23.32 0.91
C LYS A 459 -28.25 22.51 2.20
N GLY A 460 -27.49 22.83 3.24
CA GLY A 460 -27.55 22.14 4.53
C GLY A 460 -26.44 21.12 4.78
N SER A 461 -25.43 21.00 3.92
CA SER A 461 -24.22 20.22 4.19
C SER A 461 -23.30 20.94 5.18
N MET A 462 -22.39 20.22 5.85
CA MET A 462 -21.35 20.83 6.69
C MET A 462 -20.50 21.83 5.89
N LEU A 463 -20.19 21.53 4.65
CA LEU A 463 -19.42 22.40 3.77
C LEU A 463 -20.12 23.74 3.50
N ASP A 464 -21.45 23.72 3.27
CA ASP A 464 -22.26 24.95 3.06
C ASP A 464 -22.21 25.90 4.26
N VAL A 465 -22.15 25.37 5.47
CA VAL A 465 -22.04 26.17 6.69
C VAL A 465 -20.61 26.71 6.88
N LEU A 466 -19.61 25.87 6.67
CA LEU A 466 -18.22 26.23 6.86
C LEU A 466 -17.72 27.27 5.84
N THR A 467 -18.21 27.23 4.57
CA THR A 467 -17.87 28.24 3.56
C THR A 467 -18.34 29.65 3.91
N LYS A 468 -19.31 29.78 4.83
CA LYS A 468 -19.78 31.09 5.34
C LYS A 468 -18.86 31.68 6.39
N ILE A 469 -17.94 30.90 6.97
CA ILE A 469 -16.99 31.35 7.98
C ILE A 469 -15.72 31.92 7.33
N GLY A 470 -15.30 31.35 6.20
CA GLY A 470 -14.10 31.76 5.50
C GLY A 470 -13.68 30.78 4.42
N ASP A 471 -12.53 31.03 3.83
CA ASP A 471 -11.94 30.15 2.84
C ASP A 471 -11.56 28.81 3.45
N ILE A 472 -12.00 27.72 2.82
CA ILE A 472 -11.71 26.35 3.27
C ILE A 472 -10.71 25.71 2.32
N ASN A 473 -9.65 25.16 2.87
CA ASN A 473 -8.73 24.29 2.15
C ASN A 473 -9.23 22.84 2.22
N ILE A 474 -9.76 22.33 1.10
CA ILE A 474 -10.26 20.95 1.01
C ILE A 474 -9.10 20.02 0.70
N LEU A 475 -8.75 19.17 1.68
CA LEU A 475 -7.66 18.21 1.63
C LEU A 475 -8.15 16.85 1.08
N THR A 476 -8.60 16.83 -0.15
CA THR A 476 -8.98 15.60 -0.86
C THR A 476 -8.31 15.53 -2.21
N SER A 477 -7.91 14.34 -2.61
CA SER A 477 -7.61 14.07 -4.01
C SER A 477 -8.95 13.83 -4.73
N GLU A 478 -9.33 14.68 -5.68
CA GLU A 478 -10.36 14.32 -6.62
C GLU A 478 -9.95 13.04 -7.34
N LYS A 479 -10.79 12.00 -7.27
CA LYS A 479 -10.58 10.79 -8.05
C LYS A 479 -10.98 11.10 -9.49
N PHE A 480 -10.03 11.09 -10.40
CA PHE A 480 -10.31 11.01 -11.81
C PHE A 480 -11.01 9.68 -12.10
N THR A 481 -12.25 9.76 -12.62
CA THR A 481 -12.99 8.55 -13.01
C THR A 481 -12.68 8.27 -14.48
N SER A 482 -11.99 7.17 -14.75
CA SER A 482 -11.66 6.77 -16.11
C SER A 482 -12.93 6.46 -16.92
N ILE A 483 -13.05 7.09 -18.06
CA ILE A 483 -14.13 6.84 -19.02
C ILE A 483 -13.97 5.43 -19.61
N LEU A 484 -12.73 5.02 -19.89
CA LEU A 484 -12.42 3.68 -20.39
C LEU A 484 -12.94 2.58 -19.46
N GLU A 485 -12.81 2.74 -18.13
CA GLU A 485 -13.36 1.79 -17.17
C GLU A 485 -14.88 1.66 -17.29
N SER A 486 -15.56 2.77 -17.55
CA SER A 486 -17.02 2.79 -17.66
C SER A 486 -17.55 2.19 -18.97
N ILE A 487 -16.72 2.14 -20.02
CA ILE A 487 -17.08 1.59 -21.33
C ILE A 487 -16.48 0.20 -21.60
N GLU A 488 -15.65 -0.33 -20.70
CA GLU A 488 -14.99 -1.64 -20.88
C GLU A 488 -16.00 -2.76 -21.18
N LYS A 489 -16.99 -2.94 -20.30
CA LYS A 489 -17.99 -4.01 -20.46
C LYS A 489 -18.96 -3.75 -21.63
N PRO A 490 -19.61 -2.57 -21.73
CA PRO A 490 -20.63 -2.37 -22.76
C PRO A 490 -20.06 -2.18 -24.16
N ILE A 491 -18.84 -1.71 -24.30
CA ILE A 491 -18.26 -1.32 -25.60
C ILE A 491 -17.05 -2.19 -25.95
N LEU A 492 -16.03 -2.22 -25.10
CA LEU A 492 -14.76 -2.88 -25.44
C LEU A 492 -14.86 -4.40 -25.48
N ASN A 493 -15.69 -5.00 -24.63
CA ASN A 493 -15.91 -6.44 -24.63
C ASN A 493 -16.86 -6.89 -25.76
N ASN A 494 -17.70 -6.00 -26.27
CA ASN A 494 -18.65 -6.25 -27.37
C ASN A 494 -18.30 -5.39 -28.60
N TRP A 495 -17.01 -5.31 -28.94
CA TRP A 495 -16.51 -4.40 -29.98
C TRP A 495 -17.18 -4.57 -31.34
N GLU A 496 -17.40 -5.81 -31.79
CA GLU A 496 -18.05 -6.10 -33.08
C GLU A 496 -19.52 -5.65 -33.11
N GLU A 497 -20.27 -5.90 -32.04
CA GLU A 497 -21.64 -5.42 -31.90
C GLU A 497 -21.69 -3.88 -31.85
N PHE A 498 -20.75 -3.31 -31.13
CA PHE A 498 -20.62 -1.87 -30.96
C PHE A 498 -20.32 -1.17 -32.28
N THR A 499 -19.39 -1.67 -33.09
CA THR A 499 -19.08 -1.09 -34.42
C THR A 499 -20.20 -1.28 -35.41
N SER A 500 -21.14 -2.22 -35.22
CA SER A 500 -22.33 -2.39 -36.02
C SER A 500 -23.40 -1.34 -35.76
N THR A 501 -23.41 -0.68 -34.58
CA THR A 501 -24.40 0.33 -34.15
C THR A 501 -23.86 1.78 -34.26
N LYS A 502 -23.31 2.13 -35.40
CA LYS A 502 -22.43 3.27 -35.71
C LYS A 502 -22.84 4.66 -35.13
N ASN A 503 -24.12 4.95 -34.97
CA ASN A 503 -24.58 6.33 -34.72
C ASN A 503 -24.74 6.73 -33.24
N LYS A 504 -24.56 5.79 -32.28
CA LYS A 504 -24.76 6.06 -30.85
C LYS A 504 -23.46 6.11 -30.04
N MET A 505 -22.35 5.85 -30.68
CA MET A 505 -21.04 5.71 -30.03
C MET A 505 -20.60 6.97 -29.27
N PRO A 506 -20.55 8.16 -29.89
CA PRO A 506 -20.11 9.36 -29.18
C PRO A 506 -21.03 9.71 -28.02
N LEU A 507 -22.35 9.59 -28.21
CA LEU A 507 -23.35 9.92 -27.19
C LEU A 507 -23.23 9.04 -25.94
N ASN A 508 -22.95 7.74 -26.13
CA ASN A 508 -22.76 6.80 -25.02
C ASN A 508 -21.50 7.12 -24.20
N ILE A 509 -20.42 7.59 -24.84
CA ILE A 509 -19.18 7.99 -24.18
C ILE A 509 -19.36 9.34 -23.48
N ILE A 510 -19.90 10.34 -24.18
CA ILE A 510 -20.14 11.69 -23.65
C ILE A 510 -21.06 11.64 -22.42
N GLY A 511 -22.07 10.77 -22.44
CA GLY A 511 -22.97 10.56 -21.29
C GLY A 511 -22.31 9.99 -20.03
N LYS A 512 -21.04 9.53 -20.11
CA LYS A 512 -20.25 9.07 -18.96
C LYS A 512 -19.35 10.17 -18.37
N ILE A 513 -19.19 11.28 -19.07
CA ILE A 513 -18.41 12.43 -18.59
C ILE A 513 -19.32 13.30 -17.73
N LYS A 514 -18.89 13.62 -16.52
CA LYS A 514 -19.61 14.54 -15.65
C LYS A 514 -19.38 15.98 -16.13
N ASN A 515 -20.43 16.65 -16.60
CA ASN A 515 -20.38 18.01 -17.14
C ASN A 515 -19.37 18.17 -18.31
N PRO A 516 -19.57 17.48 -19.45
CA PRO A 516 -18.63 17.53 -20.56
C PRO A 516 -18.57 18.96 -21.13
N SER A 517 -17.37 19.46 -21.39
CA SER A 517 -17.13 20.70 -22.10
C SER A 517 -17.35 20.52 -23.60
N ASP A 518 -17.50 21.63 -24.33
CA ASP A 518 -17.58 21.59 -25.80
C ASP A 518 -16.33 20.98 -26.43
N THR A 519 -15.16 21.18 -25.79
CA THR A 519 -13.90 20.57 -26.21
C THR A 519 -13.91 19.05 -26.01
N ASP A 520 -14.46 18.55 -24.89
CA ASP A 520 -14.64 17.12 -24.65
C ASP A 520 -15.54 16.49 -25.70
N ILE A 521 -16.65 17.13 -25.99
CA ILE A 521 -17.62 16.67 -27.01
C ILE A 521 -16.96 16.61 -28.39
N GLN A 522 -16.22 17.66 -28.78
CA GLN A 522 -15.51 17.68 -30.06
C GLN A 522 -14.44 16.58 -30.13
N THR A 523 -13.65 16.41 -29.06
CA THR A 523 -12.58 15.40 -29.02
C THR A 523 -13.16 13.99 -29.14
N ILE A 524 -14.21 13.68 -28.41
CA ILE A 524 -14.87 12.36 -28.47
C ILE A 524 -15.47 12.12 -29.86
N ASN A 525 -16.11 13.14 -30.45
CA ASN A 525 -16.64 13.03 -31.80
C ASN A 525 -15.53 12.79 -32.84
N ASN A 526 -14.36 13.44 -32.69
CA ASN A 526 -13.20 13.21 -33.56
C ASN A 526 -12.64 11.81 -33.43
N ILE A 527 -12.51 11.29 -32.20
CA ILE A 527 -12.05 9.91 -31.93
C ILE A 527 -13.02 8.90 -32.58
N CYS A 528 -14.30 9.19 -32.57
CA CYS A 528 -15.36 8.32 -33.07
C CYS A 528 -15.79 8.63 -34.52
N SER A 529 -15.09 9.51 -35.23
CA SER A 529 -15.54 10.04 -36.55
C SER A 529 -15.68 8.97 -37.64
N ASP A 530 -14.91 7.88 -37.56
CA ASP A 530 -15.04 6.75 -38.49
C ASP A 530 -15.08 5.42 -37.75
N PRO A 531 -16.20 5.04 -37.14
CA PRO A 531 -16.34 3.81 -36.38
C PRO A 531 -16.14 2.53 -37.21
N ALA A 532 -16.30 2.62 -38.55
CA ALA A 532 -16.18 1.44 -39.42
C ALA A 532 -14.73 1.06 -39.69
N ASN A 533 -13.83 2.04 -39.68
CA ASN A 533 -12.43 1.86 -39.99
C ASN A 533 -11.53 2.04 -38.75
N ILE A 534 -12.11 2.37 -37.59
CA ILE A 534 -11.33 2.52 -36.37
C ILE A 534 -10.98 1.15 -35.79
N ASP A 535 -9.70 0.84 -35.72
CA ASP A 535 -9.19 -0.32 -35.01
C ASP A 535 -9.38 -0.15 -33.50
N LYS A 536 -9.79 -1.21 -32.80
CA LYS A 536 -10.02 -1.23 -31.36
C LYS A 536 -8.82 -0.70 -30.58
N THR A 537 -7.62 -1.09 -30.99
CA THR A 537 -6.37 -0.67 -30.33
C THR A 537 -6.14 0.84 -30.48
N ASN A 538 -6.35 1.39 -31.69
CA ASN A 538 -6.22 2.83 -31.93
C ASN A 538 -7.27 3.64 -31.21
N PHE A 539 -8.49 3.13 -31.07
CA PHE A 539 -9.54 3.73 -30.26
C PHE A 539 -9.14 3.80 -28.79
N ILE A 540 -8.66 2.69 -28.22
CA ILE A 540 -8.21 2.62 -26.82
C ILE A 540 -7.07 3.62 -26.59
N LYS A 541 -6.07 3.66 -27.48
CA LYS A 541 -4.95 4.63 -27.39
C LYS A 541 -5.43 6.08 -27.40
N ALA A 542 -6.36 6.42 -28.30
CA ALA A 542 -6.90 7.78 -28.40
C ALA A 542 -7.65 8.17 -27.12
N MET A 543 -8.43 7.26 -26.55
CA MET A 543 -9.16 7.48 -25.30
C MET A 543 -8.21 7.64 -24.11
N ILE A 544 -7.15 6.82 -24.01
CA ILE A 544 -6.14 6.95 -22.96
C ILE A 544 -5.43 8.31 -23.06
N ASN A 545 -5.03 8.73 -24.26
CA ASN A 545 -4.38 10.03 -24.46
C ASN A 545 -5.29 11.19 -24.08
N TYR A 546 -6.58 11.10 -24.42
CA TYR A 546 -7.57 12.07 -23.99
C TYR A 546 -7.68 12.16 -22.47
N GLU A 547 -7.80 11.02 -21.76
CA GLU A 547 -7.87 10.97 -20.31
C GLU A 547 -6.61 11.51 -19.63
N LEU A 548 -5.42 11.21 -20.16
CA LEU A 548 -4.16 11.75 -19.67
C LEU A 548 -4.09 13.27 -19.79
N THR A 549 -4.52 13.82 -20.93
CA THR A 549 -4.57 15.27 -21.14
C THR A 549 -5.54 15.95 -20.18
N ALA A 550 -6.71 15.36 -19.97
CA ALA A 550 -7.70 15.87 -19.01
C ALA A 550 -7.18 15.84 -17.57
N LEU A 551 -6.47 14.76 -17.19
CA LEU A 551 -5.85 14.63 -15.87
C LEU A 551 -4.76 15.68 -15.65
N ASP A 552 -3.92 15.94 -16.64
CA ASP A 552 -2.86 16.97 -16.56
C ASP A 552 -3.44 18.37 -16.37
N LEU A 553 -4.53 18.69 -17.06
CA LEU A 553 -5.25 19.97 -16.89
C LEU A 553 -5.84 20.10 -15.47
N LEU A 554 -6.44 19.04 -14.95
CA LEU A 554 -6.96 19.02 -13.57
C LEU A 554 -5.85 19.21 -12.53
N ASN A 555 -4.72 18.58 -12.72
CA ASN A 555 -3.57 18.72 -11.80
C ASN A 555 -3.03 20.15 -11.81
N GLN A 556 -2.90 20.81 -12.98
CA GLN A 556 -2.45 22.19 -13.09
C GLN A 556 -3.41 23.17 -12.41
N THR A 557 -4.74 22.98 -12.57
CA THR A 557 -5.74 23.81 -11.90
C THR A 557 -5.75 23.65 -10.38
N ASN A 558 -5.49 22.43 -9.88
CA ASN A 558 -5.38 22.15 -8.46
C ASN A 558 -4.09 22.72 -7.83
N GLU A 559 -2.98 22.75 -8.56
CA GLU A 559 -1.75 23.41 -8.10
C GLU A 559 -1.92 24.92 -7.97
N GLN A 560 -2.64 25.57 -8.88
CA GLN A 560 -2.95 27.01 -8.80
C GLN A 560 -3.85 27.35 -7.60
N LYS A 561 -4.78 26.47 -7.21
CA LYS A 561 -5.65 26.66 -6.03
C LYS A 561 -4.94 26.49 -4.68
N LYS A 562 -3.80 25.78 -4.64
CA LYS A 562 -3.03 25.51 -3.40
C LYS A 562 -2.26 26.72 -2.82
N THR A 563 -2.30 27.89 -3.45
CA THR A 563 -1.55 29.08 -3.00
C THR A 563 -2.18 29.84 -1.83
N ASN A 564 -3.43 29.57 -1.46
CA ASN A 564 -4.07 30.19 -0.32
C ASN A 564 -3.84 29.36 0.96
N LYS A 565 -3.04 29.89 1.91
CA LYS A 565 -2.87 29.35 3.27
C LYS A 565 -4.13 29.63 4.11
N SER A 566 -5.23 28.90 3.84
CA SER A 566 -6.37 28.94 4.74
C SER A 566 -6.04 28.25 6.06
N LEU A 567 -6.40 28.87 7.17
CA LEU A 567 -6.30 28.27 8.52
C LEU A 567 -7.39 27.22 8.76
N LEU A 568 -8.49 27.26 8.00
CA LEU A 568 -9.57 26.28 8.05
C LEU A 568 -9.35 25.19 6.98
N ASN A 569 -9.19 23.97 7.44
CA ASN A 569 -8.96 22.79 6.59
C ASN A 569 -10.08 21.79 6.78
N MET A 570 -10.40 21.05 5.73
CA MET A 570 -11.35 19.95 5.77
C MET A 570 -10.85 18.78 4.92
N GLY A 571 -10.92 17.56 5.45
CA GLY A 571 -10.43 16.40 4.70
C GLY A 571 -10.74 15.07 5.35
N THR A 572 -10.38 13.99 4.63
CA THR A 572 -10.43 12.64 5.18
C THR A 572 -9.20 12.39 6.06
N ILE A 573 -9.30 11.44 6.98
CA ILE A 573 -8.19 11.02 7.85
C ILE A 573 -6.95 10.60 7.01
N HIS A 574 -7.16 9.96 5.86
CA HIS A 574 -6.07 9.60 4.95
C HIS A 574 -5.37 10.81 4.31
N ALA A 575 -6.14 11.85 4.00
CA ALA A 575 -5.59 13.05 3.35
C ALA A 575 -4.71 13.89 4.29
N VAL A 576 -4.96 13.81 5.60
CA VAL A 576 -4.24 14.58 6.62
C VAL A 576 -3.10 13.82 7.30
N LYS A 577 -2.84 12.57 6.89
CA LYS A 577 -1.71 11.82 7.43
C LYS A 577 -0.40 12.59 7.18
N GLY A 578 0.45 12.68 8.21
CA GLY A 578 1.66 13.50 8.19
C GLY A 578 1.45 14.98 8.56
N MET A 579 0.22 15.52 8.47
CA MET A 579 -0.09 16.89 8.84
C MET A 579 -0.38 17.00 10.34
N GLU A 580 -0.42 18.25 10.84
CA GLU A 580 -0.78 18.59 12.22
C GLU A 580 -1.50 19.94 12.26
N PHE A 581 -2.43 20.06 13.21
CA PHE A 581 -3.29 21.23 13.37
C PHE A 581 -3.39 21.60 14.85
N ASP A 582 -3.67 22.86 15.14
CA ASP A 582 -3.86 23.28 16.52
C ASP A 582 -5.15 22.68 17.09
N HIS A 583 -6.21 22.66 16.28
CA HIS A 583 -7.51 22.12 16.67
C HIS A 583 -8.07 21.15 15.64
N THR A 584 -8.69 20.05 16.10
CA THR A 584 -9.37 19.10 15.21
C THR A 584 -10.81 18.86 15.64
N TYR A 585 -11.70 18.73 14.65
CA TYR A 585 -13.09 18.32 14.79
C TYR A 585 -13.28 17.03 13.98
N ILE A 586 -13.46 15.91 14.68
CA ILE A 586 -13.39 14.58 14.10
C ILE A 586 -14.78 13.96 14.10
N PHE A 587 -15.31 13.64 12.92
CA PHE A 587 -16.62 13.05 12.70
C PHE A 587 -16.49 11.55 12.41
N ILE A 588 -17.01 10.69 13.30
CA ILE A 588 -16.88 9.24 13.25
C ILE A 588 -18.25 8.59 13.16
N ASP A 589 -18.51 7.85 12.09
CA ASP A 589 -19.75 7.09 11.91
C ASP A 589 -19.57 5.61 12.31
N GLU A 590 -19.99 5.24 13.52
CA GLU A 590 -19.99 3.86 14.01
C GLU A 590 -21.19 3.02 13.53
N THR A 591 -22.14 3.61 12.82
CA THR A 591 -23.30 2.88 12.28
C THR A 591 -22.96 2.05 11.06
N ASN A 592 -21.80 2.28 10.46
CA ASN A 592 -21.35 1.58 9.27
C ASN A 592 -21.05 0.11 9.56
N LYS A 593 -21.78 -0.80 8.90
CA LYS A 593 -21.68 -2.25 9.09
C LYS A 593 -20.29 -2.82 8.75
N TYR A 594 -19.53 -2.15 7.90
CA TYR A 594 -18.17 -2.57 7.49
C TYR A 594 -17.14 -2.43 8.62
N ILE A 595 -17.34 -1.53 9.58
CA ILE A 595 -16.42 -1.31 10.70
C ILE A 595 -16.24 -2.57 11.54
N ARG A 596 -17.29 -3.38 11.73
CA ARG A 596 -17.23 -4.60 12.57
C ARG A 596 -16.28 -5.68 12.05
N ASN A 597 -16.03 -5.71 10.74
CA ASN A 597 -15.17 -6.71 10.11
C ASN A 597 -13.69 -6.27 10.05
N GLU A 598 -13.42 -4.98 10.25
CA GLU A 598 -12.09 -4.36 10.09
C GLU A 598 -11.69 -3.57 11.35
N LEU A 599 -12.06 -4.05 12.53
CA LEU A 599 -11.83 -3.35 13.81
C LEU A 599 -10.38 -2.88 14.02
N PRO A 600 -9.33 -3.66 13.75
CA PRO A 600 -7.96 -3.19 13.95
C PRO A 600 -7.63 -1.99 13.04
N GLN A 601 -8.03 -2.00 11.76
CA GLN A 601 -7.80 -0.90 10.84
C GLN A 601 -8.61 0.35 11.22
N PHE A 602 -9.84 0.15 11.71
CA PHE A 602 -10.66 1.24 12.24
C PHE A 602 -9.93 1.95 13.39
N TYR A 603 -9.44 1.23 14.39
CA TYR A 603 -8.76 1.85 15.53
C TYR A 603 -7.42 2.49 15.17
N LYS A 604 -6.64 1.92 14.24
CA LYS A 604 -5.44 2.57 13.69
C LYS A 604 -5.78 3.90 13.01
N LYS A 605 -6.87 3.93 12.23
CA LYS A 605 -7.36 5.13 11.57
C LYS A 605 -7.73 6.21 12.57
N GLU A 606 -8.47 5.85 13.60
CA GLU A 606 -8.86 6.78 14.67
C GLU A 606 -7.63 7.25 15.48
N TYR A 607 -6.68 6.39 15.79
CA TYR A 607 -5.41 6.79 16.41
C TYR A 607 -4.68 7.86 15.59
N VAL A 608 -4.61 7.68 14.26
CA VAL A 608 -4.00 8.69 13.38
C VAL A 608 -4.79 9.99 13.45
N ALA A 609 -6.12 9.96 13.41
CA ALA A 609 -6.95 11.16 13.50
C ALA A 609 -6.72 11.91 14.83
N PHE A 610 -6.75 11.18 15.95
CA PHE A 610 -6.60 11.76 17.29
C PHE A 610 -5.22 12.37 17.51
N THR A 611 -4.17 11.83 16.91
CA THR A 611 -2.81 12.36 17.03
C THR A 611 -2.51 13.53 16.08
N ARG A 612 -3.51 14.08 15.37
CA ARG A 612 -3.32 15.28 14.50
C ARG A 612 -3.41 16.59 15.26
N ALA A 613 -4.10 16.63 16.42
CA ALA A 613 -4.28 17.83 17.21
C ALA A 613 -3.06 18.15 18.09
N ARG A 614 -2.76 19.44 18.21
CA ARG A 614 -1.76 19.96 19.14
C ARG A 614 -2.39 20.43 20.45
N ILE A 615 -3.49 21.19 20.37
CA ILE A 615 -4.08 21.95 21.48
C ILE A 615 -5.41 21.31 21.92
N SER A 616 -6.36 21.13 21.00
CA SER A 616 -7.66 20.56 21.36
C SER A 616 -8.26 19.67 20.27
N GLN A 617 -9.11 18.74 20.69
CA GLN A 617 -9.90 17.94 19.76
C GLN A 617 -11.34 17.80 20.22
N HIS A 618 -12.25 17.87 19.24
CA HIS A 618 -13.67 17.62 19.38
C HIS A 618 -14.02 16.36 18.58
N ILE A 619 -14.58 15.35 19.22
CA ILE A 619 -14.91 14.07 18.62
C ILE A 619 -16.43 13.94 18.59
N ILE A 620 -17.01 13.88 17.41
CA ILE A 620 -18.44 13.77 17.17
C ILE A 620 -18.75 12.37 16.62
N ILE A 621 -19.43 11.55 17.42
CA ILE A 621 -19.66 10.15 17.11
C ILE A 621 -21.12 9.94 16.75
N ARG A 622 -21.40 9.43 15.55
CA ARG A 622 -22.70 8.91 15.18
C ARG A 622 -22.81 7.45 15.60
N THR A 623 -23.77 7.16 16.47
CA THR A 623 -23.98 5.80 16.98
C THR A 623 -25.46 5.52 17.23
N ASN A 624 -25.89 4.28 17.00
CA ASN A 624 -27.24 3.79 17.30
C ASN A 624 -27.34 3.13 18.68
N ASN A 625 -26.20 2.90 19.34
CA ASN A 625 -26.11 2.18 20.63
C ASN A 625 -25.63 3.10 21.75
N SER A 626 -26.16 2.92 22.94
CA SER A 626 -25.67 3.52 24.19
C SER A 626 -24.26 3.01 24.58
N ASN A 627 -23.83 1.85 24.04
CA ASN A 627 -22.50 1.28 24.18
C ASN A 627 -21.78 1.38 22.82
N ASN A 628 -21.26 2.54 22.49
CA ASN A 628 -20.45 2.73 21.28
C ASN A 628 -19.04 2.16 21.46
N LEU A 629 -18.34 1.92 20.35
CA LEU A 629 -17.00 1.33 20.36
C LEU A 629 -15.98 2.23 21.09
N LEU A 630 -16.11 3.54 20.95
CA LEU A 630 -15.21 4.52 21.55
C LEU A 630 -15.55 4.90 23.00
N THR A 631 -16.76 4.63 23.50
CA THR A 631 -17.07 4.80 24.93
C THR A 631 -16.47 3.69 25.81
N LYS A 632 -15.95 2.63 25.22
CA LYS A 632 -15.14 1.62 25.91
C LYS A 632 -13.68 2.04 26.07
N VAL A 633 -13.28 3.08 25.38
CA VAL A 633 -12.00 3.78 25.46
C VAL A 633 -12.08 4.87 26.53
#